data_17a05633f5b71b8bec10e37061143cec
#
_entry.id   17a05633f5b71b8bec10e37061143cec
#
_cell.length_a   1.000
_cell.length_b   1.000
_cell.length_c   1.000
_cell.angle_alpha   90.00
_cell.angle_beta   90.00
_cell.angle_gamma   90.00
#
_symmetry.space_group_name_H-M   'P 1'
#
loop_
_entity.id
_entity.type
_entity.pdbx_description
1 polymer ?
#
loop_
_entity_poly.entity_id
_entity_poly.type
_entity_poly.pdbx_seq_one_letter_code
_entity_poly.pdbx_strand_id
1 'polypeptide(L)'
;MKKVYKIISVILHPIVIPTIGVILYFILIPSNYASSTKLTLLSLVFVTTYLIPLLILVVFKRLKLIQTFNADSIQERKLPVAMMIVLFYLLANTITNTTGMNDIGLLFYATSAALTATYVCFAFQLKTSLHLLSLGISTSFFIILGFIYASSFSTVVVVNILLAGVVANARLYLKAHTPSEVYLGFFFGFIAPLGVYYFL
;
A
#
# COMPACT_ATOMS: atom_id res chain seq x y z
N MET A 1 18.15 -7.77 -18.77
CA MET A 1 18.00 -7.23 -17.41
C MET A 1 16.91 -6.17 -17.30
N LYS A 2 16.87 -5.09 -18.10
CA LYS A 2 15.84 -4.01 -17.99
C LYS A 2 14.39 -4.52 -18.07
N LYS A 3 14.09 -5.53 -18.90
CA LYS A 3 12.74 -6.16 -18.98
C LYS A 3 12.34 -6.84 -17.66
N VAL A 4 13.25 -7.58 -17.03
CA VAL A 4 13.00 -8.27 -15.76
C VAL A 4 12.63 -7.28 -14.65
N TYR A 5 13.40 -6.20 -14.49
CA TYR A 5 13.12 -5.17 -13.49
C TYR A 5 11.79 -4.44 -13.73
N LYS A 6 11.39 -4.25 -15.01
CA LYS A 6 10.05 -3.73 -15.33
C LYS A 6 8.95 -4.69 -14.91
N ILE A 7 9.11 -5.99 -15.19
CA ILE A 7 8.15 -7.03 -14.78
C ILE A 7 8.01 -7.07 -13.26
N ILE A 8 9.12 -7.07 -12.52
CA ILE A 8 9.10 -7.00 -11.05
C ILE A 8 8.31 -5.79 -10.55
N SER A 9 8.56 -4.59 -11.12
CA SER A 9 7.85 -3.37 -10.73
C SER A 9 6.35 -3.39 -11.07
N VAL A 10 5.94 -4.13 -12.09
CA VAL A 10 4.51 -4.28 -12.47
C VAL A 10 3.82 -5.30 -11.58
N ILE A 11 4.43 -6.47 -11.33
CA ILE A 11 3.85 -7.52 -10.47
C ILE A 11 3.72 -7.03 -9.03
N LEU A 12 4.74 -6.34 -8.51
CA LEU A 12 4.77 -5.80 -7.15
C LEU A 12 4.36 -4.31 -7.13
N HIS A 13 3.37 -3.97 -7.97
CA HIS A 13 2.86 -2.60 -8.01
C HIS A 13 2.07 -2.28 -6.73
N PRO A 14 2.21 -1.08 -6.14
CA PRO A 14 1.55 -0.69 -4.89
C PRO A 14 0.02 -0.85 -4.92
N ILE A 15 -0.60 -0.78 -6.10
CA ILE A 15 -2.04 -1.00 -6.29
C ILE A 15 -2.45 -2.46 -6.02
N VAL A 16 -1.54 -3.42 -6.23
CA VAL A 16 -1.81 -4.86 -6.10
C VAL A 16 -1.61 -5.35 -4.66
N ILE A 17 -0.64 -4.80 -3.96
CA ILE A 17 -0.20 -5.25 -2.62
C ILE A 17 -1.35 -5.26 -1.59
N PRO A 18 -2.24 -4.27 -1.50
CA PRO A 18 -3.34 -4.30 -0.52
C PRO A 18 -4.28 -5.49 -0.71
N THR A 19 -4.65 -5.80 -1.95
CA THR A 19 -5.51 -6.95 -2.27
C THR A 19 -4.83 -8.26 -1.88
N ILE A 20 -3.54 -8.42 -2.21
CA ILE A 20 -2.75 -9.61 -1.79
C ILE A 20 -2.69 -9.69 -0.26
N GLY A 21 -2.48 -8.57 0.43
CA GLY A 21 -2.45 -8.52 1.90
C GLY A 21 -3.74 -9.04 2.53
N VAL A 22 -4.91 -8.64 2.01
CA VAL A 22 -6.21 -9.10 2.50
C VAL A 22 -6.47 -10.57 2.15
N ILE A 23 -6.02 -11.05 0.99
CA ILE A 23 -6.09 -12.49 0.64
C ILE A 23 -5.25 -13.29 1.66
N LEU A 24 -4.02 -12.89 1.91
CA LEU A 24 -3.14 -13.55 2.89
C LEU A 24 -3.73 -13.51 4.30
N TYR A 25 -4.34 -12.38 4.68
CA TYR A 25 -5.06 -12.27 5.95
C TYR A 25 -6.11 -13.39 6.09
N PHE A 26 -7.00 -13.56 5.10
CA PHE A 26 -8.05 -14.60 5.17
C PHE A 26 -7.54 -16.03 5.08
N ILE A 27 -6.35 -16.26 4.50
CA ILE A 27 -5.72 -17.58 4.44
C ILE A 27 -5.05 -17.93 5.76
N LEU A 28 -4.37 -16.96 6.37
CA LEU A 28 -3.50 -17.19 7.53
C LEU A 28 -4.20 -17.04 8.86
N ILE A 29 -5.27 -16.24 8.92
CA ILE A 29 -5.99 -15.98 10.16
C ILE A 29 -7.31 -16.75 10.13
N PRO A 30 -7.48 -17.75 11.03
CA PRO A 30 -8.74 -18.46 11.20
C PRO A 30 -9.84 -17.46 11.57
N SER A 31 -10.88 -17.38 10.78
CA SER A 31 -12.00 -16.48 11.03
C SER A 31 -13.33 -17.19 10.76
N ASN A 32 -14.31 -16.98 11.66
CA ASN A 32 -15.66 -17.55 11.55
C ASN A 32 -16.58 -16.73 10.62
N TYR A 33 -16.02 -15.78 9.85
CA TYR A 33 -16.83 -15.03 8.90
C TYR A 33 -17.33 -15.90 7.75
N ALA A 34 -18.59 -15.73 7.36
CA ALA A 34 -19.15 -16.42 6.22
C ALA A 34 -18.36 -16.14 4.94
N SER A 35 -18.30 -17.12 4.04
CA SER A 35 -17.59 -16.97 2.76
C SER A 35 -18.11 -15.78 1.93
N SER A 36 -19.43 -15.50 2.01
CA SER A 36 -20.03 -14.32 1.38
C SER A 36 -19.46 -13.00 1.91
N THR A 37 -19.27 -12.88 3.23
CA THR A 37 -18.69 -11.68 3.87
C THR A 37 -17.24 -11.50 3.44
N LYS A 38 -16.45 -12.57 3.44
CA LYS A 38 -15.03 -12.54 2.97
C LYS A 38 -14.95 -12.10 1.51
N LEU A 39 -15.81 -12.65 0.65
CA LEU A 39 -15.83 -12.31 -0.77
C LEU A 39 -16.29 -10.86 -1.00
N THR A 40 -17.31 -10.39 -0.29
CA THR A 40 -17.79 -9.00 -0.36
C THR A 40 -16.68 -8.04 0.04
N LEU A 41 -15.99 -8.31 1.15
CA LEU A 41 -14.89 -7.47 1.62
C LEU A 41 -13.71 -7.48 0.63
N LEU A 42 -13.33 -8.66 0.13
CA LEU A 42 -12.26 -8.77 -0.86
C LEU A 42 -12.61 -8.01 -2.15
N SER A 43 -13.88 -8.10 -2.59
CA SER A 43 -14.37 -7.35 -3.75
C SER A 43 -14.35 -5.83 -3.50
N LEU A 44 -14.78 -5.38 -2.33
CA LEU A 44 -14.71 -3.97 -1.92
C LEU A 44 -13.26 -3.47 -1.94
N VAL A 45 -12.35 -4.22 -1.33
CA VAL A 45 -10.91 -3.89 -1.32
C VAL A 45 -10.36 -3.85 -2.74
N PHE A 46 -10.63 -4.87 -3.57
CA PHE A 46 -10.16 -4.91 -4.96
C PHE A 46 -10.66 -3.72 -5.79
N VAL A 47 -11.95 -3.40 -5.70
CA VAL A 47 -12.53 -2.26 -6.41
C VAL A 47 -11.87 -0.96 -5.96
N THR A 48 -11.75 -0.77 -4.65
CA THR A 48 -11.26 0.49 -4.06
C THR A 48 -9.75 0.67 -4.25
N THR A 49 -8.96 -0.41 -4.15
CA THR A 49 -7.50 -0.29 -4.18
C THR A 49 -6.88 -0.55 -5.55
N TYR A 50 -7.62 -1.17 -6.47
CA TYR A 50 -7.15 -1.49 -7.81
C TYR A 50 -7.96 -0.75 -8.90
N LEU A 51 -9.29 -0.96 -8.99
CA LEU A 51 -10.10 -0.43 -10.09
C LEU A 51 -10.23 1.09 -10.01
N ILE A 52 -10.61 1.65 -8.86
CA ILE A 52 -10.80 3.09 -8.71
C ILE A 52 -9.48 3.86 -8.95
N PRO A 53 -8.33 3.51 -8.35
CA PRO A 53 -7.06 4.16 -8.65
C PRO A 53 -6.66 4.12 -10.12
N LEU A 54 -6.86 2.97 -10.77
CA LEU A 54 -6.58 2.83 -12.20
C LEU A 54 -7.46 3.78 -13.02
N LEU A 55 -8.74 3.85 -12.70
CA LEU A 55 -9.71 4.72 -13.37
C LEU A 55 -9.37 6.20 -13.17
N ILE A 56 -8.97 6.59 -11.96
CA ILE A 56 -8.48 7.94 -11.65
C ILE A 56 -7.28 8.30 -12.54
N LEU A 57 -6.29 7.41 -12.65
CA LEU A 57 -5.12 7.66 -13.51
C LEU A 57 -5.51 7.78 -14.99
N VAL A 58 -6.46 6.97 -15.47
CA VAL A 58 -6.97 7.07 -16.85
C VAL A 58 -7.66 8.41 -17.08
N VAL A 59 -8.53 8.83 -16.16
CA VAL A 59 -9.22 10.13 -16.24
C VAL A 59 -8.22 11.27 -16.21
N PHE A 60 -7.25 11.26 -15.28
CA PHE A 60 -6.23 12.31 -15.19
C PHE A 60 -5.37 12.41 -16.43
N LYS A 61 -5.05 11.26 -17.04
CA LYS A 61 -4.31 11.27 -18.32
C LYS A 61 -5.16 11.85 -19.46
N ARG A 62 -6.45 11.53 -19.52
CA ARG A 62 -7.37 12.12 -20.53
C ARG A 62 -7.56 13.63 -20.34
N LEU A 63 -7.61 14.08 -19.08
CA LEU A 63 -7.70 15.51 -18.74
C LEU A 63 -6.35 16.23 -18.84
N LYS A 64 -5.28 15.55 -19.25
CA LYS A 64 -3.90 16.09 -19.37
C LYS A 64 -3.33 16.60 -18.04
N LEU A 65 -3.87 16.13 -16.89
CA LEU A 65 -3.36 16.44 -15.56
C LEU A 65 -2.07 15.65 -15.24
N ILE A 66 -1.88 14.50 -15.90
CA ILE A 66 -0.65 13.71 -15.86
C ILE A 66 -0.21 13.37 -17.29
N GLN A 67 1.09 13.35 -17.54
CA GLN A 67 1.63 13.00 -18.86
C GLN A 67 1.76 11.50 -19.06
N THR A 68 2.17 10.79 -18.00
CA THR A 68 2.36 9.34 -18.00
C THR A 68 1.61 8.68 -16.84
N PHE A 69 1.27 7.40 -16.97
CA PHE A 69 0.67 6.65 -15.86
C PHE A 69 1.61 6.47 -14.66
N ASN A 70 2.92 6.72 -14.83
CA ASN A 70 3.88 6.64 -13.74
C ASN A 70 3.87 7.89 -12.84
N ALA A 71 3.28 9.01 -13.31
CA ALA A 71 3.30 10.29 -12.63
C ALA A 71 4.72 10.61 -12.11
N ASP A 72 5.65 10.88 -13.05
CA ASP A 72 7.08 10.92 -12.75
C ASP A 72 7.49 12.14 -11.91
N SER A 73 6.77 13.26 -12.03
CA SER A 73 7.00 14.49 -11.26
C SER A 73 6.18 14.54 -9.97
N ILE A 74 6.63 15.36 -9.01
CA ILE A 74 5.89 15.62 -7.75
C ILE A 74 4.54 16.29 -8.05
N GLN A 75 4.50 17.23 -9.01
CA GLN A 75 3.26 17.91 -9.39
C GLN A 75 2.20 16.93 -9.89
N GLU A 76 2.60 15.97 -10.73
CA GLU A 76 1.68 14.95 -11.24
C GLU A 76 1.19 13.98 -10.15
N ARG A 77 1.99 13.79 -9.07
CA ARG A 77 1.65 12.89 -7.96
C ARG A 77 0.73 13.51 -6.93
N LYS A 78 0.74 14.84 -6.75
CA LYS A 78 -0.02 15.51 -5.70
C LYS A 78 -1.49 15.14 -5.71
N LEU A 79 -2.16 15.30 -6.84
CA LEU A 79 -3.60 15.05 -6.92
C LEU A 79 -3.96 13.56 -6.78
N PRO A 80 -3.31 12.60 -7.49
CA PRO A 80 -3.54 11.18 -7.27
C PRO A 80 -3.33 10.75 -5.83
N VAL A 81 -2.23 11.17 -5.18
CA VAL A 81 -1.92 10.78 -3.81
C VAL A 81 -2.95 11.37 -2.84
N ALA A 82 -3.35 12.64 -2.99
CA ALA A 82 -4.38 13.25 -2.16
C ALA A 82 -5.72 12.50 -2.24
N MET A 83 -6.14 12.09 -3.45
CA MET A 83 -7.34 11.28 -3.62
C MET A 83 -7.21 9.89 -2.98
N MET A 84 -6.05 9.26 -3.07
CA MET A 84 -5.80 7.97 -2.42
C MET A 84 -5.84 8.07 -0.90
N ILE A 85 -5.33 9.14 -0.30
CA ILE A 85 -5.44 9.38 1.15
C ILE A 85 -6.90 9.31 1.61
N VAL A 86 -7.77 10.07 0.94
CA VAL A 86 -9.20 10.10 1.27
C VAL A 86 -9.85 8.74 1.02
N LEU A 87 -9.54 8.12 -0.12
CA LEU A 87 -10.11 6.83 -0.51
C LEU A 87 -9.77 5.72 0.49
N PHE A 88 -8.51 5.62 0.92
CA PHE A 88 -8.08 4.62 1.89
C PHE A 88 -8.64 4.89 3.29
N TYR A 89 -8.78 6.16 3.69
CA TYR A 89 -9.43 6.52 4.94
C TYR A 89 -10.92 6.10 4.94
N LEU A 90 -11.65 6.41 3.87
CA LEU A 90 -13.06 6.02 3.74
C LEU A 90 -13.23 4.50 3.69
N LEU A 91 -12.32 3.79 3.01
CA LEU A 91 -12.32 2.32 2.99
C LEU A 91 -12.12 1.74 4.40
N ALA A 92 -11.14 2.25 5.14
CA ALA A 92 -10.88 1.84 6.52
C ALA A 92 -12.11 2.06 7.41
N ASN A 93 -12.68 3.26 7.36
CA ASN A 93 -13.89 3.62 8.11
C ASN A 93 -15.09 2.72 7.75
N THR A 94 -15.28 2.45 6.47
CA THR A 94 -16.35 1.55 6.01
C THR A 94 -16.16 0.14 6.56
N ILE A 95 -14.97 -0.44 6.42
CA ILE A 95 -14.67 -1.79 6.90
C ILE A 95 -14.88 -1.88 8.42
N THR A 96 -14.31 -0.96 9.18
CA THR A 96 -14.42 -0.95 10.64
C THR A 96 -15.88 -0.88 11.10
N ASN A 97 -16.66 0.05 10.53
CA ASN A 97 -18.05 0.29 10.98
C ASN A 97 -19.06 -0.76 10.46
N THR A 98 -18.80 -1.41 9.32
CA THR A 98 -19.77 -2.35 8.74
C THR A 98 -19.48 -3.80 9.10
N THR A 99 -18.21 -4.17 9.26
CA THR A 99 -17.81 -5.57 9.47
C THR A 99 -17.23 -5.84 10.86
N GLY A 100 -16.82 -4.80 11.59
CA GLY A 100 -16.09 -4.93 12.84
C GLY A 100 -14.67 -5.49 12.68
N MET A 101 -14.14 -5.61 11.48
CA MET A 101 -12.78 -6.11 11.22
C MET A 101 -11.75 -4.97 11.42
N ASN A 102 -11.51 -4.64 12.69
CA ASN A 102 -10.66 -3.51 13.07
C ASN A 102 -9.21 -3.66 12.59
N ASP A 103 -8.68 -4.86 12.54
CA ASP A 103 -7.34 -5.17 12.04
C ASP A 103 -7.19 -4.92 10.52
N ILE A 104 -8.19 -5.27 9.70
CA ILE A 104 -8.21 -4.88 8.29
C ILE A 104 -8.43 -3.36 8.15
N GLY A 105 -9.29 -2.77 8.97
CA GLY A 105 -9.46 -1.33 9.06
C GLY A 105 -8.14 -0.61 9.35
N LEU A 106 -7.36 -1.13 10.32
CA LEU A 106 -6.03 -0.63 10.66
C LEU A 106 -5.08 -0.59 9.45
N LEU A 107 -5.08 -1.65 8.62
CA LEU A 107 -4.26 -1.69 7.40
C LEU A 107 -4.52 -0.47 6.50
N PHE A 108 -5.79 -0.11 6.30
CA PHE A 108 -6.18 0.98 5.41
C PHE A 108 -6.04 2.36 6.07
N TYR A 109 -6.29 2.50 7.37
CA TYR A 109 -5.94 3.72 8.12
C TYR A 109 -4.43 3.99 8.05
N ALA A 110 -3.62 2.96 8.28
CA ALA A 110 -2.17 3.06 8.17
C ALA A 110 -1.70 3.42 6.75
N THR A 111 -2.36 2.88 5.72
CA THR A 111 -2.07 3.24 4.34
C THR A 111 -2.38 4.72 4.08
N SER A 112 -3.52 5.22 4.57
CA SER A 112 -3.87 6.65 4.49
C SER A 112 -2.84 7.52 5.22
N ALA A 113 -2.43 7.13 6.43
CA ALA A 113 -1.42 7.85 7.20
C ALA A 113 -0.04 7.87 6.51
N ALA A 114 0.41 6.74 5.97
CA ALA A 114 1.67 6.64 5.22
C ALA A 114 1.67 7.50 3.95
N LEU A 115 0.54 7.53 3.23
CA LEU A 115 0.37 8.40 2.06
C LEU A 115 0.31 9.88 2.47
N THR A 116 -0.26 10.22 3.63
CA THR A 116 -0.26 11.57 4.17
C THR A 116 1.17 12.03 4.48
N ALA A 117 1.98 11.19 5.13
CA ALA A 117 3.40 11.48 5.35
C ALA A 117 4.16 11.69 4.02
N THR A 118 3.89 10.85 3.00
CA THR A 118 4.40 11.04 1.64
C THR A 118 3.96 12.36 1.03
N TYR A 119 2.71 12.75 1.21
CA TYR A 119 2.17 14.01 0.68
C TYR A 119 2.81 15.23 1.33
N VAL A 120 3.05 15.18 2.64
CA VAL A 120 3.80 16.23 3.38
C VAL A 120 5.22 16.37 2.83
N CYS A 121 5.89 15.26 2.49
CA CYS A 121 7.22 15.31 1.86
C CYS A 121 7.25 16.05 0.52
N PHE A 122 6.13 16.11 -0.21
CA PHE A 122 6.06 16.87 -1.46
C PHE A 122 6.22 18.39 -1.25
N ALA A 123 5.87 18.93 -0.05
CA ALA A 123 6.15 20.33 0.29
C ALA A 123 7.65 20.62 0.37
N PHE A 124 8.45 19.62 0.76
CA PHE A 124 9.91 19.70 0.85
C PHE A 124 10.62 19.22 -0.43
N GLN A 125 9.89 19.07 -1.55
CA GLN A 125 10.39 18.53 -2.81
C GLN A 125 11.01 17.12 -2.69
N LEU A 126 10.62 16.38 -1.66
CA LEU A 126 11.06 15.01 -1.43
C LEU A 126 10.04 14.03 -2.03
N LYS A 127 10.52 13.20 -2.93
CA LYS A 127 9.74 12.14 -3.57
C LYS A 127 9.99 10.83 -2.82
N THR A 128 8.96 10.04 -2.57
CA THR A 128 9.10 8.72 -1.93
C THR A 128 8.66 7.61 -2.87
N SER A 129 9.17 6.41 -2.67
CA SER A 129 8.80 5.24 -3.45
C SER A 129 7.54 4.58 -2.91
N LEU A 130 6.42 4.72 -3.62
CA LEU A 130 5.15 4.07 -3.24
C LEU A 130 5.23 2.53 -3.25
N HIS A 131 6.09 1.93 -4.06
CA HIS A 131 6.34 0.49 -4.06
C HIS A 131 6.93 0.02 -2.73
N LEU A 132 7.93 0.75 -2.21
CA LEU A 132 8.56 0.43 -0.93
C LEU A 132 7.64 0.80 0.24
N LEU A 133 6.84 1.86 0.10
CA LEU A 133 5.81 2.23 1.07
C LEU A 133 4.84 1.06 1.29
N SER A 134 4.28 0.49 0.22
CA SER A 134 3.31 -0.61 0.33
C SER A 134 3.91 -1.89 0.94
N LEU A 135 5.16 -2.21 0.62
CA LEU A 135 5.86 -3.34 1.23
C LEU A 135 6.22 -3.09 2.70
N GLY A 136 6.58 -1.86 3.06
CA GLY A 136 6.77 -1.45 4.45
C GLY A 136 5.48 -1.61 5.26
N ILE A 137 4.34 -1.11 4.74
CA ILE A 137 3.02 -1.29 5.36
C ILE A 137 2.70 -2.77 5.55
N SER A 138 2.84 -3.59 4.50
CA SER A 138 2.58 -5.03 4.58
C SER A 138 3.47 -5.72 5.62
N THR A 139 4.76 -5.38 5.68
CA THR A 139 5.71 -5.94 6.65
C THR A 139 5.26 -5.65 8.08
N SER A 140 5.03 -4.38 8.40
CA SER A 140 4.62 -3.92 9.73
C SER A 140 3.24 -4.45 10.12
N PHE A 141 2.30 -4.51 9.18
CA PHE A 141 0.96 -5.05 9.40
C PHE A 141 1.01 -6.52 9.86
N PHE A 142 1.78 -7.40 9.19
CA PHE A 142 1.91 -8.79 9.60
C PHE A 142 2.67 -8.96 10.92
N ILE A 143 3.57 -8.03 11.29
CA ILE A 143 4.17 -8.00 12.63
C ILE A 143 3.08 -7.71 13.68
N ILE A 144 2.24 -6.70 13.44
CA ILE A 144 1.13 -6.32 14.34
C ILE A 144 0.14 -7.48 14.50
N LEU A 145 -0.24 -8.14 13.39
CA LEU A 145 -1.10 -9.32 13.45
C LEU A 145 -0.49 -10.43 14.31
N GLY A 146 0.84 -10.58 14.29
CA GLY A 146 1.55 -11.50 15.18
C GLY A 146 1.31 -11.22 16.66
N PHE A 147 1.28 -9.94 17.04
CA PHE A 147 0.94 -9.53 18.41
C PHE A 147 -0.55 -9.72 18.74
N ILE A 148 -1.45 -9.30 17.83
CA ILE A 148 -2.91 -9.40 18.04
C ILE A 148 -3.35 -10.86 18.20
N TYR A 149 -2.84 -11.76 17.36
CA TYR A 149 -3.27 -13.17 17.33
C TYR A 149 -2.35 -14.12 18.10
N ALA A 150 -1.32 -13.60 18.78
CA ALA A 150 -0.28 -14.40 19.45
C ALA A 150 0.27 -15.53 18.55
N SER A 151 0.43 -15.25 17.27
CA SER A 151 0.80 -16.21 16.20
C SER A 151 2.00 -15.70 15.41
N SER A 152 2.82 -16.62 14.90
CA SER A 152 3.99 -16.23 14.12
C SER A 152 3.68 -16.09 12.64
N PHE A 153 3.81 -14.87 12.13
CA PHE A 153 3.78 -14.56 10.69
C PHE A 153 5.19 -14.26 10.14
N SER A 154 6.23 -14.76 10.80
CA SER A 154 7.64 -14.50 10.46
C SER A 154 7.97 -14.84 9.01
N THR A 155 7.42 -15.91 8.45
CA THR A 155 7.62 -16.26 7.04
C THR A 155 7.14 -15.15 6.11
N VAL A 156 5.95 -14.60 6.34
CA VAL A 156 5.39 -13.50 5.53
C VAL A 156 6.24 -12.23 5.69
N VAL A 157 6.67 -11.93 6.91
CA VAL A 157 7.54 -10.78 7.22
C VAL A 157 8.87 -10.91 6.47
N VAL A 158 9.53 -12.06 6.55
CA VAL A 158 10.80 -12.30 5.84
C VAL A 158 10.62 -12.19 4.33
N VAL A 159 9.57 -12.79 3.77
CA VAL A 159 9.26 -12.68 2.33
C VAL A 159 9.05 -11.23 1.93
N ASN A 160 8.28 -10.45 2.69
CA ASN A 160 8.07 -9.02 2.42
C ASN A 160 9.38 -8.21 2.42
N ILE A 161 10.28 -8.47 3.38
CA ILE A 161 11.60 -7.81 3.44
C ILE A 161 12.45 -8.18 2.22
N LEU A 162 12.47 -9.45 1.83
CA LEU A 162 13.20 -9.89 0.63
C LEU A 162 12.62 -9.25 -0.64
N LEU A 163 11.29 -9.22 -0.77
CA LEU A 163 10.61 -8.56 -1.88
C LEU A 163 10.90 -7.05 -1.90
N ALA A 164 10.96 -6.40 -0.72
CA ALA A 164 11.35 -4.99 -0.62
C ALA A 164 12.77 -4.76 -1.15
N GLY A 165 13.73 -5.63 -0.83
CA GLY A 165 15.10 -5.58 -1.39
C GLY A 165 15.11 -5.75 -2.91
N VAL A 166 14.36 -6.70 -3.44
CA VAL A 166 14.25 -6.96 -4.89
C VAL A 166 13.62 -5.75 -5.61
N VAL A 167 12.54 -5.20 -5.05
CA VAL A 167 11.87 -4.01 -5.63
C VAL A 167 12.74 -2.78 -5.51
N ALA A 168 13.44 -2.58 -4.38
CA ALA A 168 14.40 -1.48 -4.20
C ALA A 168 15.44 -1.50 -5.31
N ASN A 169 16.09 -2.66 -5.53
CA ASN A 169 17.05 -2.82 -6.61
C ASN A 169 16.43 -2.52 -7.99
N ALA A 170 15.21 -3.01 -8.25
CA ALA A 170 14.52 -2.74 -9.50
C ALA A 170 14.26 -1.24 -9.71
N ARG A 171 13.81 -0.51 -8.67
CA ARG A 171 13.54 0.94 -8.76
C ARG A 171 14.81 1.77 -8.95
N LEU A 172 15.90 1.37 -8.30
CA LEU A 172 17.22 2.00 -8.47
C LEU A 172 17.80 1.73 -9.86
N TYR A 173 17.78 0.49 -10.33
CA TYR A 173 18.27 0.12 -11.66
C TYR A 173 17.52 0.83 -12.79
N LEU A 174 16.19 0.97 -12.66
CA LEU A 174 15.35 1.69 -13.60
C LEU A 174 15.50 3.22 -13.52
N LYS A 175 16.32 3.74 -12.59
CA LYS A 175 16.49 5.18 -12.31
C LYS A 175 15.17 5.89 -12.01
N ALA A 176 14.19 5.15 -11.47
CA ALA A 176 12.88 5.67 -11.12
C ALA A 176 12.87 6.39 -9.77
N HIS A 177 13.83 6.05 -8.91
CA HIS A 177 14.03 6.61 -7.56
C HIS A 177 15.51 6.68 -7.19
N THR A 178 15.84 7.56 -6.25
CA THR A 178 17.12 7.60 -5.55
C THR A 178 17.11 6.65 -4.34
N PRO A 179 18.28 6.29 -3.77
CA PRO A 179 18.35 5.47 -2.55
C PRO A 179 17.53 6.07 -1.39
N SER A 180 17.67 7.39 -1.16
CA SER A 180 16.91 8.07 -0.09
C SER A 180 15.38 7.96 -0.28
N GLU A 181 14.87 8.11 -1.50
CA GLU A 181 13.44 7.96 -1.80
C GLU A 181 12.92 6.54 -1.55
N VAL A 182 13.78 5.54 -1.78
CA VAL A 182 13.49 4.12 -1.52
C VAL A 182 13.42 3.86 -0.02
N TYR A 183 14.44 4.29 0.73
CA TYR A 183 14.48 4.11 2.19
C TYR A 183 13.35 4.87 2.90
N LEU A 184 13.11 6.13 2.54
CA LEU A 184 12.00 6.91 3.09
C LEU A 184 10.65 6.27 2.83
N GLY A 185 10.45 5.73 1.61
CA GLY A 185 9.22 5.03 1.27
C GLY A 185 8.98 3.82 2.18
N PHE A 186 9.99 2.94 2.33
CA PHE A 186 9.87 1.79 3.21
C PHE A 186 9.68 2.19 4.68
N PHE A 187 10.43 3.17 5.16
CA PHE A 187 10.35 3.65 6.54
C PHE A 187 8.96 4.20 6.89
N PHE A 188 8.40 5.09 6.08
CA PHE A 188 7.05 5.60 6.31
C PHE A 188 6.00 4.49 6.27
N GLY A 189 6.14 3.56 5.31
CA GLY A 189 5.26 2.40 5.25
C GLY A 189 5.36 1.51 6.49
N PHE A 190 6.56 1.33 7.03
CA PHE A 190 6.79 0.50 8.21
C PHE A 190 6.29 1.16 9.50
N ILE A 191 6.50 2.46 9.68
CA ILE A 191 6.15 3.18 10.92
C ILE A 191 4.65 3.47 10.99
N ALA A 192 3.98 3.76 9.86
CA ALA A 192 2.57 4.15 9.89
C ALA A 192 1.64 3.12 10.53
N PRO A 193 1.71 1.80 10.23
CA PRO A 193 0.87 0.82 10.92
C PRO A 193 1.14 0.73 12.42
N LEU A 194 2.40 0.84 12.85
CA LEU A 194 2.77 0.85 14.27
C LEU A 194 2.17 2.05 14.98
N GLY A 195 2.26 3.24 14.37
CA GLY A 195 1.65 4.45 14.91
C GLY A 195 0.13 4.33 15.02
N VAL A 196 -0.54 3.91 13.94
CA VAL A 196 -1.99 3.73 13.94
C VAL A 196 -2.43 2.68 14.96
N TYR A 197 -1.72 1.57 15.09
CA TYR A 197 -2.00 0.53 16.08
C TYR A 197 -1.87 1.02 17.53
N TYR A 198 -0.92 1.92 17.78
CA TYR A 198 -0.73 2.47 19.12
C TYR A 198 -1.80 3.50 19.53
N PHE A 199 -2.38 4.25 18.55
CA PHE A 199 -3.32 5.34 18.81
C PHE A 199 -4.80 4.95 18.57
N LEU A 200 -5.11 3.81 17.98
CA LEU A 200 -6.44 3.25 17.81
C LEU A 200 -6.75 2.22 18.90
#